data_330cb053e7d3933ababbc0af6cd88359
#
_entry.id   330cb053e7d3933ababbc0af6cd88359
#
_cell.length_a   1.000
_cell.length_b   1.000
_cell.length_c   1.000
_cell.angle_alpha   90.00
_cell.angle_beta   90.00
_cell.angle_gamma   90.00
#
_symmetry.space_group_name_H-M   'P 1'
#
loop_
_entity.id
_entity.type
_entity.pdbx_description
1 polymer ?
#
loop_
_entity_poly.entity_id
_entity_poly.type
_entity_poly.pdbx_seq_one_letter_code
_entity_poly.pdbx_strand_id
1 'polypeptide(L)'
;MAHIVTLNTPSREDWITQLANVVTSPDELLRLLNVDADEKLLAGREARRLFPLRVPRAFIARMEKGNPNDPLLRQVLTAEEEFIVAPGYSTDPLEEQHSVVPGLLHKYRNRALLLVKGGCAVNCRYCFRRHFPYAENQGTRRNWQTAMDYIAAHPQLDEIIFSGGDPLMAKDHELDWLMTLLEAIPHVKRLRIHSRLPIVIPARITETLASRFQRSSLQVILVNHVNHANEIDGEFRAAMAMLRQAGVTLLNQSVLLRGVNDNAQTLADLSNALFDAGVMPYYLHVLDRVQGAAHFMVSDDEAREIMRELLTLISGYMVPKLAREIGGEPSKTPLDLGLKQR
;
A
#
# COMPACT_ATOMS: atom_id res chain seq x y z
N MET A 1 1.11 1.14 -53.22
CA MET A 1 0.13 1.13 -52.12
C MET A 1 0.82 0.46 -50.95
N ALA A 2 1.16 1.23 -49.93
CA ALA A 2 1.77 0.68 -48.69
C ALA A 2 0.65 0.15 -47.81
N HIS A 3 0.66 -1.15 -47.53
CA HIS A 3 -0.22 -1.75 -46.54
C HIS A 3 0.23 -1.32 -45.15
N ILE A 4 -0.55 -0.45 -44.51
CA ILE A 4 -0.43 -0.16 -43.07
C ILE A 4 -0.94 -1.39 -42.33
N VAL A 5 -0.03 -2.21 -41.83
CA VAL A 5 -0.35 -3.27 -40.89
C VAL A 5 -0.60 -2.58 -39.55
N THR A 6 -1.86 -2.39 -39.21
CA THR A 6 -2.27 -2.00 -37.84
C THR A 6 -1.96 -3.19 -36.96
N LEU A 7 -0.88 -3.13 -36.18
CA LEU A 7 -0.64 -4.05 -35.08
C LEU A 7 -1.76 -3.81 -34.08
N ASN A 8 -2.75 -4.69 -34.05
CA ASN A 8 -3.71 -4.79 -32.94
C ASN A 8 -2.93 -5.16 -31.69
N THR A 9 -2.45 -4.17 -30.96
CA THR A 9 -2.08 -4.36 -29.55
C THR A 9 -3.36 -4.84 -28.85
N PRO A 10 -3.37 -6.00 -28.15
CA PRO A 10 -4.53 -6.42 -27.41
C PRO A 10 -4.95 -5.25 -26.51
N SER A 11 -6.22 -4.83 -26.62
CA SER A 11 -6.72 -3.75 -25.78
C SER A 11 -6.54 -4.18 -24.34
N ARG A 12 -5.72 -3.42 -23.60
CA ARG A 12 -5.48 -3.67 -22.18
C ARG A 12 -6.83 -3.68 -21.46
N GLU A 13 -7.14 -4.76 -20.76
CA GLU A 13 -8.33 -4.84 -19.92
C GLU A 13 -8.33 -3.66 -18.95
N ASP A 14 -9.41 -2.89 -18.88
CA ASP A 14 -9.50 -1.75 -18.00
C ASP A 14 -9.43 -2.17 -16.52
N TRP A 15 -9.01 -1.25 -15.66
CA TRP A 15 -8.78 -1.55 -14.25
C TRP A 15 -10.06 -1.96 -13.50
N ILE A 16 -11.25 -1.51 -13.94
CA ILE A 16 -12.54 -1.86 -13.33
C ILE A 16 -12.86 -3.33 -13.61
N THR A 17 -12.64 -3.77 -14.85
CA THR A 17 -12.80 -5.17 -15.26
C THR A 17 -11.81 -6.06 -14.52
N GLN A 18 -10.54 -5.66 -14.41
CA GLN A 18 -9.53 -6.38 -13.61
C GLN A 18 -9.94 -6.47 -12.13
N LEU A 19 -10.53 -5.40 -11.58
CA LEU A 19 -11.02 -5.36 -10.21
C LEU A 19 -12.23 -6.28 -9.99
N ALA A 20 -13.10 -6.43 -10.98
CA ALA A 20 -14.24 -7.35 -10.94
C ALA A 20 -13.81 -8.82 -11.02
N ASN A 21 -12.67 -9.11 -11.67
CA ASN A 21 -12.15 -10.44 -11.93
C ASN A 21 -11.06 -10.92 -10.94
N VAL A 22 -11.00 -10.33 -9.75
CA VAL A 22 -10.04 -10.75 -8.72
C VAL A 22 -10.34 -12.15 -8.19
N VAL A 23 -9.28 -12.87 -7.84
CA VAL A 23 -9.38 -14.18 -7.22
C VAL A 23 -9.75 -14.03 -5.74
N THR A 24 -10.76 -14.77 -5.29
CA THR A 24 -11.28 -14.74 -3.90
C THR A 24 -11.25 -16.11 -3.21
N SER A 25 -10.85 -17.16 -3.95
CA SER A 25 -10.72 -18.51 -3.43
C SER A 25 -9.27 -18.92 -3.28
N PRO A 26 -8.82 -19.38 -2.10
CA PRO A 26 -7.49 -19.94 -1.93
C PRO A 26 -7.21 -21.11 -2.89
N ASP A 27 -8.19 -21.97 -3.13
CA ASP A 27 -8.03 -23.11 -4.03
C ASP A 27 -7.85 -22.68 -5.49
N GLU A 28 -8.55 -21.64 -5.93
CA GLU A 28 -8.34 -21.07 -7.25
C GLU A 28 -6.93 -20.47 -7.37
N LEU A 29 -6.47 -19.75 -6.35
CA LEU A 29 -5.14 -19.13 -6.32
C LEU A 29 -4.05 -20.21 -6.43
N LEU A 30 -4.09 -21.24 -5.60
CA LEU A 30 -3.11 -22.33 -5.61
C LEU A 30 -3.13 -23.09 -6.95
N ARG A 31 -4.30 -23.37 -7.52
CA ARG A 31 -4.42 -23.99 -8.84
C ARG A 31 -3.80 -23.14 -9.96
N LEU A 32 -4.02 -21.82 -9.97
CA LEU A 32 -3.44 -20.90 -10.95
C LEU A 32 -1.92 -20.88 -10.90
N LEU A 33 -1.37 -21.12 -9.71
CA LEU A 33 0.08 -21.14 -9.47
C LEU A 33 0.68 -22.53 -9.60
N ASN A 34 -0.10 -23.58 -9.87
CA ASN A 34 0.36 -24.97 -9.88
C ASN A 34 1.05 -25.36 -8.56
N VAL A 35 0.56 -24.84 -7.43
CA VAL A 35 1.06 -25.18 -6.10
C VAL A 35 0.21 -26.31 -5.54
N ASP A 36 0.84 -27.44 -5.25
CA ASP A 36 0.19 -28.56 -4.57
C ASP A 36 -0.07 -28.15 -3.11
N ALA A 37 -1.33 -28.23 -2.71
CA ALA A 37 -1.74 -27.88 -1.35
C ALA A 37 -1.37 -29.04 -0.41
N ASP A 38 -0.35 -28.85 0.40
CA ASP A 38 -0.06 -29.68 1.55
C ASP A 38 -1.08 -29.46 2.69
N GLU A 39 -0.99 -30.24 3.76
CA GLU A 39 -1.89 -30.19 4.89
C GLU A 39 -1.92 -28.78 5.54
N LYS A 40 -0.78 -28.10 5.63
CA LYS A 40 -0.65 -26.77 6.19
C LYS A 40 -1.37 -25.71 5.35
N LEU A 41 -1.18 -25.74 4.03
CA LEU A 41 -1.87 -24.83 3.11
C LEU A 41 -3.40 -25.07 3.12
N LEU A 42 -3.82 -26.33 3.26
CA LEU A 42 -5.24 -26.69 3.40
C LEU A 42 -5.84 -26.13 4.70
N ALA A 43 -5.15 -26.23 5.83
CA ALA A 43 -5.57 -25.68 7.12
C ALA A 43 -5.72 -24.15 7.07
N GLY A 44 -4.85 -23.45 6.35
CA GLY A 44 -4.92 -22.01 6.16
C GLY A 44 -6.15 -21.49 5.42
N ARG A 45 -6.87 -22.33 4.66
CA ARG A 45 -8.08 -21.92 3.89
C ARG A 45 -9.15 -21.26 4.74
N GLU A 46 -9.34 -21.73 5.96
CA GLU A 46 -10.39 -21.23 6.85
C GLU A 46 -10.09 -19.82 7.38
N ALA A 47 -8.84 -19.35 7.34
CA ALA A 47 -8.48 -18.00 7.73
C ALA A 47 -9.10 -16.91 6.83
N ARG A 48 -9.66 -17.28 5.65
CA ARG A 48 -10.51 -16.39 4.86
C ARG A 48 -11.76 -15.88 5.61
N ARG A 49 -12.21 -16.61 6.64
CA ARG A 49 -13.33 -16.18 7.50
C ARG A 49 -12.96 -15.02 8.40
N LEU A 50 -11.69 -14.93 8.81
CA LEU A 50 -11.16 -13.83 9.61
C LEU A 50 -10.94 -12.58 8.76
N PHE A 51 -10.40 -12.78 7.56
CA PHE A 51 -10.14 -11.72 6.61
C PHE A 51 -10.21 -12.31 5.19
N PRO A 52 -11.17 -11.87 4.32
CA PRO A 52 -11.38 -12.47 3.02
C PRO A 52 -10.12 -12.47 2.15
N LEU A 53 -9.94 -13.49 1.32
CA LEU A 53 -8.92 -13.47 0.28
C LEU A 53 -9.42 -12.61 -0.89
N ARG A 54 -8.54 -11.74 -1.40
CA ARG A 54 -8.78 -10.94 -2.60
C ARG A 54 -7.44 -10.63 -3.27
N VAL A 55 -7.25 -11.11 -4.52
CA VAL A 55 -5.97 -10.98 -5.24
C VAL A 55 -6.22 -10.72 -6.71
N PRO A 56 -5.74 -9.58 -7.28
CA PRO A 56 -5.82 -9.31 -8.71
C PRO A 56 -5.00 -10.29 -9.56
N ARG A 57 -5.52 -10.68 -10.72
CA ARG A 57 -4.84 -11.63 -11.63
C ARG A 57 -3.51 -11.07 -12.15
N ALA A 58 -3.42 -9.77 -12.38
CA ALA A 58 -2.17 -9.12 -12.76
C ALA A 58 -1.08 -9.26 -11.70
N PHE A 59 -1.44 -9.29 -10.41
CA PHE A 59 -0.50 -9.54 -9.32
C PHE A 59 -0.12 -11.02 -9.23
N ILE A 60 -1.06 -11.94 -9.45
CA ILE A 60 -0.80 -13.40 -9.49
C ILE A 60 0.16 -13.75 -10.62
N ALA A 61 0.08 -13.08 -11.75
CA ALA A 61 0.95 -13.34 -12.91
C ALA A 61 2.44 -13.12 -12.65
N ARG A 62 2.80 -12.41 -11.56
CA ARG A 62 4.20 -12.14 -11.13
C ARG A 62 4.70 -13.14 -10.10
N MET A 63 3.84 -14.02 -9.61
CA MET A 63 4.19 -15.07 -8.65
C MET A 63 4.84 -16.25 -9.36
N GLU A 64 5.82 -16.88 -8.72
CA GLU A 64 6.50 -18.06 -9.24
C GLU A 64 5.60 -19.29 -9.15
N LYS A 65 5.36 -19.94 -10.30
CA LYS A 65 4.55 -21.16 -10.34
C LYS A 65 5.27 -22.32 -9.67
N GLY A 66 4.51 -23.11 -8.92
CA GLY A 66 5.03 -24.28 -8.20
C GLY A 66 5.79 -23.93 -6.91
N ASN A 67 5.91 -22.65 -6.57
CA ASN A 67 6.63 -22.23 -5.36
C ASN A 67 5.63 -21.81 -4.24
N PRO A 68 5.40 -22.67 -3.22
CA PRO A 68 4.54 -22.32 -2.08
C PRO A 68 5.13 -21.24 -1.18
N ASN A 69 6.43 -20.94 -1.31
CA ASN A 69 7.16 -19.93 -0.53
C ASN A 69 7.39 -18.64 -1.32
N ASP A 70 6.73 -18.46 -2.47
CA ASP A 70 6.84 -17.23 -3.24
C ASP A 70 6.51 -16.00 -2.36
N PRO A 71 7.39 -14.97 -2.34
CA PRO A 71 7.23 -13.80 -1.45
C PRO A 71 5.98 -12.96 -1.74
N LEU A 72 5.44 -13.00 -2.96
CA LEU A 72 4.21 -12.31 -3.31
C LEU A 72 2.99 -13.12 -2.85
N LEU A 73 3.05 -14.45 -3.03
CA LEU A 73 2.02 -15.37 -2.56
C LEU A 73 1.82 -15.29 -1.05
N ARG A 74 2.92 -15.29 -0.29
CA ARG A 74 2.91 -15.20 1.18
C ARG A 74 2.21 -13.94 1.69
N GLN A 75 2.25 -12.85 0.95
CA GLN A 75 1.59 -11.60 1.35
C GLN A 75 0.06 -11.64 1.24
N VAL A 76 -0.51 -12.60 0.51
CA VAL A 76 -1.94 -12.61 0.17
C VAL A 76 -2.64 -13.93 0.47
N LEU A 77 -1.92 -15.05 0.50
CA LEU A 77 -2.49 -16.36 0.82
C LEU A 77 -2.85 -16.45 2.30
N THR A 78 -4.03 -16.95 2.58
CA THR A 78 -4.50 -17.23 3.95
C THR A 78 -3.64 -18.30 4.61
N ALA A 79 -3.32 -18.14 5.88
CA ALA A 79 -2.46 -19.03 6.64
C ALA A 79 -3.10 -19.48 7.95
N GLU A 80 -2.83 -20.71 8.39
CA GLU A 80 -3.33 -21.24 9.65
C GLU A 80 -2.85 -20.41 10.85
N GLU A 81 -1.66 -19.87 10.77
CA GLU A 81 -1.06 -19.02 11.80
C GLU A 81 -1.86 -17.76 12.10
N GLU A 82 -2.80 -17.36 11.23
CA GLU A 82 -3.70 -16.22 11.48
C GLU A 82 -4.69 -16.45 12.63
N PHE A 83 -4.95 -17.72 13.00
CA PHE A 83 -5.78 -18.07 14.14
C PHE A 83 -5.05 -17.93 15.47
N ILE A 84 -3.73 -17.81 15.46
CA ILE A 84 -2.93 -17.73 16.70
C ILE A 84 -3.14 -16.36 17.34
N VAL A 85 -3.65 -16.37 18.58
CA VAL A 85 -3.73 -15.17 19.41
C VAL A 85 -2.37 -14.95 20.06
N ALA A 86 -1.64 -13.95 19.57
CA ALA A 86 -0.32 -13.62 20.09
C ALA A 86 -0.40 -12.52 21.16
N PRO A 87 0.35 -12.61 22.27
CA PRO A 87 0.39 -11.56 23.29
C PRO A 87 0.85 -10.21 22.71
N GLY A 88 0.17 -9.12 23.07
CA GLY A 88 0.48 -7.76 22.61
C GLY A 88 -0.02 -7.43 21.20
N TYR A 89 -0.81 -8.31 20.58
CA TYR A 89 -1.52 -8.04 19.32
C TYR A 89 -2.97 -7.65 19.60
N SER A 90 -3.47 -6.63 18.86
CA SER A 90 -4.83 -6.11 19.04
C SER A 90 -5.57 -5.98 17.70
N THR A 91 -6.86 -5.68 17.76
CA THR A 91 -7.66 -5.36 16.57
C THR A 91 -7.52 -3.91 16.13
N ASP A 92 -6.93 -3.04 16.97
CA ASP A 92 -6.64 -1.62 16.70
C ASP A 92 -5.23 -1.25 17.19
N PRO A 93 -4.16 -1.70 16.52
CA PRO A 93 -2.80 -1.49 16.97
C PRO A 93 -2.33 -0.02 16.93
N LEU A 94 -3.04 0.84 16.20
CA LEU A 94 -2.68 2.25 16.00
C LEU A 94 -3.71 3.24 16.56
N GLU A 95 -4.72 2.74 17.30
CA GLU A 95 -5.78 3.55 17.91
C GLU A 95 -6.51 4.45 16.89
N GLU A 96 -6.85 3.86 15.72
CA GLU A 96 -7.47 4.57 14.60
C GLU A 96 -9.00 4.39 14.52
N GLN A 97 -9.60 3.57 15.37
CA GLN A 97 -11.04 3.30 15.31
C GLN A 97 -11.88 4.49 15.77
N HIS A 98 -11.27 5.52 16.39
CA HIS A 98 -11.92 6.77 16.77
C HIS A 98 -11.52 7.90 15.81
N SER A 99 -12.45 8.34 14.97
CA SER A 99 -12.26 9.47 14.05
C SER A 99 -12.81 10.78 14.65
N VAL A 100 -12.15 11.91 14.38
CA VAL A 100 -12.59 13.25 14.84
C VAL A 100 -13.90 13.69 14.20
N VAL A 101 -14.09 13.32 12.94
CA VAL A 101 -15.34 13.31 12.20
C VAL A 101 -15.38 12.06 11.34
N PRO A 102 -16.57 11.55 10.95
CA PRO A 102 -16.66 10.31 10.19
C PRO A 102 -15.75 10.32 8.94
N GLY A 103 -14.81 9.38 8.90
CA GLY A 103 -13.89 9.23 7.77
C GLY A 103 -12.66 10.16 7.78
N LEU A 104 -12.41 10.93 8.86
CA LEU A 104 -11.21 11.76 8.99
C LEU A 104 -10.44 11.44 10.27
N LEU A 105 -9.18 11.05 10.15
CA LEU A 105 -8.25 10.80 11.25
C LEU A 105 -7.25 11.96 11.35
N HIS A 106 -7.22 12.66 12.48
CA HIS A 106 -6.31 13.78 12.73
C HIS A 106 -5.36 13.41 13.89
N LYS A 107 -4.28 12.71 13.56
CA LYS A 107 -3.28 12.21 14.53
C LYS A 107 -2.09 13.15 14.70
N TYR A 108 -1.77 13.95 13.70
CA TYR A 108 -0.55 14.77 13.65
C TYR A 108 -0.87 16.24 13.44
N ARG A 109 -0.05 17.12 13.99
CA ARG A 109 -0.29 18.56 14.03
C ARG A 109 -0.66 19.17 12.69
N ASN A 110 0.05 18.81 11.61
CA ASN A 110 -0.04 19.51 10.32
C ASN A 110 -0.69 18.69 9.20
N ARG A 111 -1.16 17.47 9.49
CA ARG A 111 -1.75 16.60 8.48
C ARG A 111 -2.90 15.77 9.03
N ALA A 112 -3.90 15.55 8.20
CA ALA A 112 -5.01 14.66 8.47
C ALA A 112 -5.15 13.61 7.38
N LEU A 113 -5.73 12.44 7.74
CA LEU A 113 -5.93 11.32 6.85
C LEU A 113 -7.41 11.17 6.56
N LEU A 114 -7.79 11.30 5.28
CA LEU A 114 -9.14 11.12 4.80
C LEU A 114 -9.33 9.70 4.29
N LEU A 115 -10.32 9.00 4.85
CA LEU A 115 -10.75 7.68 4.40
C LEU A 115 -11.63 7.82 3.17
N VAL A 116 -11.05 7.60 1.98
CA VAL A 116 -11.75 7.82 0.70
C VAL A 116 -12.63 6.61 0.35
N LYS A 117 -12.11 5.40 0.51
CA LYS A 117 -12.82 4.14 0.27
C LYS A 117 -12.48 3.11 1.36
N GLY A 118 -13.46 2.28 1.72
CA GLY A 118 -13.26 1.20 2.69
C GLY A 118 -12.74 -0.11 2.11
N GLY A 119 -12.80 -0.28 0.78
CA GLY A 119 -12.36 -1.51 0.10
C GLY A 119 -10.96 -1.41 -0.49
N CYS A 120 -10.35 -2.58 -0.73
CA CYS A 120 -9.06 -2.72 -1.42
C CYS A 120 -9.21 -3.63 -2.64
N ALA A 121 -8.31 -3.51 -3.62
CA ALA A 121 -8.18 -4.49 -4.71
C ALA A 121 -7.51 -5.78 -4.26
N VAL A 122 -6.65 -5.71 -3.24
CA VAL A 122 -5.93 -6.83 -2.64
C VAL A 122 -6.06 -6.78 -1.12
N ASN A 123 -6.26 -7.93 -0.49
CA ASN A 123 -6.29 -8.04 0.96
C ASN A 123 -4.95 -8.60 1.48
N CYS A 124 -4.07 -7.69 1.89
CA CYS A 124 -2.75 -8.01 2.44
C CYS A 124 -2.90 -8.71 3.79
N ARG A 125 -2.29 -9.88 3.98
CA ARG A 125 -2.43 -10.65 5.23
C ARG A 125 -1.85 -9.95 6.47
N TYR A 126 -0.95 -9.01 6.27
CA TYR A 126 -0.33 -8.16 7.29
C TYR A 126 -1.05 -6.80 7.49
N CYS A 127 -2.22 -6.59 6.91
CA CYS A 127 -2.94 -5.31 6.95
C CYS A 127 -3.33 -4.95 8.39
N PHE A 128 -2.80 -3.83 8.92
CA PHE A 128 -3.10 -3.36 10.26
C PHE A 128 -4.55 -2.87 10.43
N ARG A 129 -5.20 -2.48 9.32
CA ARG A 129 -6.62 -2.07 9.28
C ARG A 129 -7.58 -3.21 8.91
N ARG A 130 -7.17 -4.48 9.03
CA ARG A 130 -8.04 -5.63 8.69
C ARG A 130 -9.30 -5.74 9.56
N HIS A 131 -9.30 -5.10 10.73
CA HIS A 131 -10.42 -5.03 11.67
C HIS A 131 -11.05 -3.63 11.77
N PHE A 132 -10.64 -2.69 10.91
CA PHE A 132 -11.13 -1.31 10.96
C PHE A 132 -12.61 -1.23 10.59
N PRO A 133 -13.46 -0.46 11.34
CA PRO A 133 -14.90 -0.35 11.13
C PRO A 133 -15.23 0.55 9.94
N TYR A 134 -14.94 0.08 8.73
CA TYR A 134 -15.19 0.84 7.50
C TYR A 134 -16.67 1.17 7.26
N ALA A 135 -17.60 0.36 7.79
CA ALA A 135 -19.02 0.60 7.66
C ALA A 135 -19.46 1.93 8.30
N GLU A 136 -18.83 2.29 9.42
CA GLU A 136 -19.10 3.53 10.18
C GLU A 136 -18.36 4.73 9.58
N ASN A 137 -17.27 4.48 8.84
CA ASN A 137 -16.38 5.48 8.27
C ASN A 137 -16.44 5.52 6.74
N GLN A 138 -17.63 5.27 6.16
CA GLN A 138 -17.78 5.23 4.70
C GLN A 138 -17.46 6.56 4.04
N GLY A 139 -16.71 6.52 2.93
CA GLY A 139 -16.47 7.63 2.03
C GLY A 139 -17.75 8.01 1.26
N THR A 140 -18.64 8.74 1.90
CA THR A 140 -19.84 9.32 1.28
C THR A 140 -19.62 10.80 1.02
N ARG A 141 -20.35 11.39 0.08
CA ARG A 141 -20.28 12.84 -0.18
C ARG A 141 -20.56 13.68 1.07
N ARG A 142 -21.48 13.23 1.91
CA ARG A 142 -21.81 13.92 3.19
C ARG A 142 -20.60 13.89 4.14
N ASN A 143 -20.01 12.72 4.35
CA ASN A 143 -18.87 12.59 5.26
C ASN A 143 -17.65 13.35 4.72
N TRP A 144 -17.43 13.32 3.41
CA TRP A 144 -16.37 14.10 2.77
C TRP A 144 -16.58 15.61 2.94
N GLN A 145 -17.82 16.11 2.81
CA GLN A 145 -18.10 17.54 3.06
C GLN A 145 -17.80 17.91 4.50
N THR A 146 -18.27 17.12 5.47
CA THR A 146 -17.96 17.35 6.89
C THR A 146 -16.46 17.35 7.16
N ALA A 147 -15.71 16.46 6.51
CA ALA A 147 -14.26 16.44 6.62
C ALA A 147 -13.61 17.71 6.03
N MET A 148 -14.10 18.21 4.88
CA MET A 148 -13.62 19.46 4.28
C MET A 148 -13.90 20.67 5.17
N ASP A 149 -15.09 20.73 5.79
CA ASP A 149 -15.44 21.80 6.74
C ASP A 149 -14.50 21.77 7.96
N TYR A 150 -14.18 20.58 8.46
CA TYR A 150 -13.20 20.42 9.52
C TYR A 150 -11.80 20.89 9.09
N ILE A 151 -11.33 20.46 7.91
CA ILE A 151 -10.00 20.85 7.39
C ILE A 151 -9.95 22.38 7.23
N ALA A 152 -10.98 23.01 6.66
CA ALA A 152 -11.04 24.46 6.48
C ALA A 152 -10.98 25.23 7.80
N ALA A 153 -11.55 24.68 8.88
CA ALA A 153 -11.51 25.26 10.22
C ALA A 153 -10.16 25.07 10.95
N HIS A 154 -9.22 24.29 10.39
CA HIS A 154 -7.95 23.95 11.04
C HIS A 154 -6.74 24.39 10.18
N PRO A 155 -6.35 25.67 10.21
CA PRO A 155 -5.33 26.23 9.32
C PRO A 155 -3.93 25.65 9.48
N GLN A 156 -3.66 24.90 10.54
CA GLN A 156 -2.41 24.15 10.72
C GLN A 156 -2.31 22.92 9.82
N LEU A 157 -3.41 22.46 9.19
CA LEU A 157 -3.43 21.31 8.30
C LEU A 157 -2.99 21.74 6.90
N ASP A 158 -1.72 21.59 6.57
CA ASP A 158 -1.17 21.94 5.26
C ASP A 158 -1.02 20.72 4.32
N GLU A 159 -1.23 19.50 4.84
CA GLU A 159 -1.18 18.25 4.09
C GLU A 159 -2.39 17.36 4.38
N ILE A 160 -3.06 16.89 3.34
CA ILE A 160 -4.13 15.89 3.45
C ILE A 160 -3.68 14.59 2.81
N ILE A 161 -3.93 13.47 3.52
CA ILE A 161 -3.56 12.13 3.08
C ILE A 161 -4.82 11.39 2.65
N PHE A 162 -4.92 11.01 1.38
CA PHE A 162 -5.95 10.06 0.94
C PHE A 162 -5.53 8.64 1.29
N SER A 163 -6.39 7.92 2.00
CA SER A 163 -6.18 6.57 2.49
C SER A 163 -7.52 5.84 2.67
N GLY A 164 -7.58 4.87 3.57
CA GLY A 164 -8.76 4.05 3.86
C GLY A 164 -8.42 2.58 3.75
N GLY A 165 -9.20 1.84 2.97
CA GLY A 165 -8.75 0.60 2.36
C GLY A 165 -7.70 0.98 1.32
N ASP A 166 -8.15 1.34 0.12
CA ASP A 166 -7.28 1.95 -0.88
C ASP A 166 -8.00 3.13 -1.56
N PRO A 167 -7.46 4.36 -1.49
CA PRO A 167 -8.13 5.55 -2.00
C PRO A 167 -8.28 5.55 -3.52
N LEU A 168 -7.39 4.88 -4.27
CA LEU A 168 -7.49 4.79 -5.72
C LEU A 168 -8.57 3.81 -6.21
N MET A 169 -9.27 3.13 -5.30
CA MET A 169 -10.54 2.44 -5.58
C MET A 169 -11.66 3.43 -5.93
N ALA A 170 -11.52 4.70 -5.58
CA ALA A 170 -12.45 5.75 -6.01
C ALA A 170 -12.31 5.99 -7.53
N LYS A 171 -13.44 6.28 -8.17
CA LYS A 171 -13.47 6.65 -9.59
C LYS A 171 -12.87 8.03 -9.82
N ASP A 172 -12.38 8.29 -11.03
CA ASP A 172 -11.69 9.55 -11.34
C ASP A 172 -12.54 10.80 -11.02
N HIS A 173 -13.86 10.76 -11.28
CA HIS A 173 -14.75 11.89 -10.96
C HIS A 173 -14.94 12.10 -9.44
N GLU A 174 -14.80 11.06 -8.61
CA GLU A 174 -14.88 11.19 -7.16
C GLU A 174 -13.58 11.82 -6.63
N LEU A 175 -12.42 11.39 -7.17
CA LEU A 175 -11.12 11.97 -6.82
C LEU A 175 -11.03 13.43 -7.29
N ASP A 176 -11.50 13.73 -8.49
CA ASP A 176 -11.53 15.09 -9.02
C ASP A 176 -12.37 16.01 -8.12
N TRP A 177 -13.55 15.57 -7.71
CA TRP A 177 -14.41 16.33 -6.81
C TRP A 177 -13.73 16.59 -5.45
N LEU A 178 -13.13 15.57 -4.83
CA LEU A 178 -12.39 15.71 -3.57
C LEU A 178 -11.20 16.66 -3.69
N MET A 179 -10.43 16.54 -4.77
CA MET A 179 -9.27 17.39 -5.02
C MET A 179 -9.70 18.84 -5.22
N THR A 180 -10.78 19.08 -5.96
CA THR A 180 -11.33 20.44 -6.18
C THR A 180 -11.71 21.11 -4.86
N LEU A 181 -12.33 20.37 -3.94
CA LEU A 181 -12.66 20.89 -2.61
C LEU A 181 -11.42 21.23 -1.79
N LEU A 182 -10.39 20.39 -1.83
CA LEU A 182 -9.12 20.65 -1.12
C LEU A 182 -8.37 21.84 -1.71
N GLU A 183 -8.36 21.99 -3.03
CA GLU A 183 -7.75 23.11 -3.76
C GLU A 183 -8.36 24.46 -3.41
N ALA A 184 -9.65 24.46 -2.99
CA ALA A 184 -10.36 25.66 -2.52
C ALA A 184 -9.97 26.08 -1.10
N ILE A 185 -9.24 25.25 -0.33
CA ILE A 185 -8.80 25.55 1.04
C ILE A 185 -7.39 26.16 1.01
N PRO A 186 -7.21 27.47 1.30
CA PRO A 186 -5.97 28.20 1.00
C PRO A 186 -4.71 27.70 1.72
N HIS A 187 -4.86 27.10 2.91
CA HIS A 187 -3.74 26.61 3.72
C HIS A 187 -3.32 25.20 3.35
N VAL A 188 -4.13 24.41 2.64
CA VAL A 188 -3.76 23.09 2.14
C VAL A 188 -2.80 23.26 0.96
N LYS A 189 -1.62 22.65 1.06
CA LYS A 189 -0.53 22.75 0.06
C LYS A 189 -0.20 21.42 -0.60
N ARG A 190 -0.45 20.30 0.10
CA ARG A 190 -0.05 18.97 -0.33
C ARG A 190 -1.20 17.98 -0.25
N LEU A 191 -1.29 17.17 -1.29
CA LEU A 191 -2.12 15.96 -1.31
C LEU A 191 -1.20 14.75 -1.38
N ARG A 192 -1.24 13.89 -0.36
CA ARG A 192 -0.51 12.63 -0.36
C ARG A 192 -1.50 11.47 -0.48
N ILE A 193 -1.21 10.52 -1.35
CA ILE A 193 -2.07 9.38 -1.64
C ILE A 193 -1.31 8.11 -1.25
N HIS A 194 -1.86 7.32 -0.34
CA HIS A 194 -1.30 6.03 0.05
C HIS A 194 -2.07 4.92 -0.65
N SER A 195 -1.43 4.21 -1.58
CA SER A 195 -2.11 3.20 -2.38
C SER A 195 -1.22 2.02 -2.73
N ARG A 196 -1.81 0.83 -2.71
CA ARG A 196 -1.23 -0.39 -3.27
C ARG A 196 -1.81 -0.72 -4.66
N LEU A 197 -2.86 -0.02 -5.07
CA LEU A 197 -3.55 -0.31 -6.33
C LEU A 197 -2.64 -0.19 -7.55
N PRO A 198 -1.72 0.81 -7.68
CA PRO A 198 -0.83 0.91 -8.83
C PRO A 198 0.11 -0.28 -8.99
N ILE A 199 0.47 -0.98 -7.90
CA ILE A 199 1.32 -2.17 -8.00
C ILE A 199 0.49 -3.42 -8.34
N VAL A 200 -0.72 -3.58 -7.81
CA VAL A 200 -1.51 -4.79 -8.02
C VAL A 200 -2.38 -4.73 -9.28
N ILE A 201 -2.77 -3.53 -9.72
CA ILE A 201 -3.47 -3.24 -10.99
C ILE A 201 -2.89 -1.95 -11.60
N PRO A 202 -1.74 -2.00 -12.31
CA PRO A 202 -1.11 -0.80 -12.87
C PRO A 202 -2.01 -0.03 -13.85
N ALA A 203 -2.99 -0.71 -14.48
CA ALA A 203 -4.00 -0.11 -15.34
C ALA A 203 -4.86 0.97 -14.67
N ARG A 204 -4.86 1.03 -13.30
CA ARG A 204 -5.52 2.10 -12.55
C ARG A 204 -4.93 3.47 -12.82
N ILE A 205 -3.67 3.55 -13.18
CA ILE A 205 -3.05 4.81 -13.57
C ILE A 205 -3.39 5.08 -15.02
N THR A 206 -4.46 5.88 -15.19
CA THR A 206 -4.98 6.30 -16.48
C THR A 206 -4.40 7.67 -16.86
N GLU A 207 -4.42 8.00 -18.17
CA GLU A 207 -4.06 9.33 -18.64
C GLU A 207 -4.96 10.42 -18.03
N THR A 208 -6.25 10.11 -17.83
CA THR A 208 -7.22 11.02 -17.20
C THR A 208 -6.79 11.34 -15.76
N LEU A 209 -6.41 10.32 -14.96
CA LEU A 209 -5.95 10.51 -13.59
C LEU A 209 -4.62 11.27 -13.55
N ALA A 210 -3.65 10.91 -14.39
CA ALA A 210 -2.37 11.60 -14.46
C ALA A 210 -2.55 13.07 -14.84
N SER A 211 -3.38 13.36 -15.84
CA SER A 211 -3.71 14.73 -16.25
C SER A 211 -4.42 15.51 -15.14
N ARG A 212 -5.26 14.86 -14.31
CA ARG A 212 -5.88 15.52 -13.15
C ARG A 212 -4.83 15.92 -12.10
N PHE A 213 -3.86 15.04 -11.82
CA PHE A 213 -2.77 15.36 -10.90
C PHE A 213 -1.89 16.49 -11.44
N GLN A 214 -1.57 16.48 -12.73
CA GLN A 214 -0.76 17.52 -13.37
C GLN A 214 -1.37 18.91 -13.27
N ARG A 215 -2.70 19.02 -13.35
CA ARG A 215 -3.42 20.31 -13.27
C ARG A 215 -3.70 20.76 -11.85
N SER A 216 -3.37 19.95 -10.84
CA SER A 216 -3.63 20.30 -9.45
C SER A 216 -2.78 21.49 -8.98
N SER A 217 -3.39 22.40 -8.23
CA SER A 217 -2.66 23.44 -7.51
C SER A 217 -1.90 22.91 -6.29
N LEU A 218 -2.24 21.69 -5.83
CA LEU A 218 -1.56 21.01 -4.73
C LEU A 218 -0.32 20.26 -5.22
N GLN A 219 0.69 20.18 -4.38
CA GLN A 219 1.78 19.22 -4.58
C GLN A 219 1.24 17.81 -4.36
N VAL A 220 1.18 17.01 -5.43
CA VAL A 220 0.67 15.63 -5.35
C VAL A 220 1.83 14.67 -5.08
N ILE A 221 1.68 13.85 -4.05
CA ILE A 221 2.62 12.80 -3.66
C ILE A 221 1.89 11.45 -3.69
N LEU A 222 2.39 10.49 -4.43
CA LEU A 222 1.92 9.10 -4.36
C LEU A 222 2.92 8.28 -3.56
N VAL A 223 2.45 7.65 -2.49
CA VAL A 223 3.22 6.68 -1.70
C VAL A 223 2.72 5.30 -2.07
N ASN A 224 3.51 4.58 -2.85
CA ASN A 224 3.26 3.20 -3.22
C ASN A 224 3.47 2.28 -2.01
N HIS A 225 2.93 1.08 -2.06
CA HIS A 225 3.11 0.06 -1.05
C HIS A 225 3.64 -1.22 -1.71
N VAL A 226 4.96 -1.31 -1.84
CA VAL A 226 5.69 -2.42 -2.46
C VAL A 226 6.64 -3.02 -1.44
N ASN A 227 6.63 -4.34 -1.28
CA ASN A 227 7.46 -5.05 -0.29
C ASN A 227 8.57 -5.91 -0.91
N HIS A 228 8.48 -6.24 -2.20
CA HIS A 228 9.44 -7.11 -2.87
C HIS A 228 9.68 -6.67 -4.32
N ALA A 229 10.91 -6.82 -4.82
CA ALA A 229 11.27 -6.42 -6.19
C ALA A 229 10.44 -7.14 -7.26
N ASN A 230 10.04 -8.39 -7.03
CA ASN A 230 9.20 -9.18 -7.94
C ASN A 230 7.79 -8.57 -8.16
N GLU A 231 7.36 -7.64 -7.32
CA GLU A 231 6.11 -6.90 -7.54
C GLU A 231 6.22 -5.88 -8.69
N ILE A 232 7.45 -5.50 -9.09
CA ILE A 232 7.74 -4.41 -10.02
C ILE A 232 7.94 -4.95 -11.44
N ASP A 233 6.91 -4.85 -12.28
CA ASP A 233 6.95 -5.25 -13.69
C ASP A 233 7.03 -4.05 -14.66
N GLY A 234 6.98 -4.33 -15.95
CA GLY A 234 6.99 -3.30 -17.00
C GLY A 234 5.78 -2.39 -16.98
N GLU A 235 4.60 -2.93 -16.59
CA GLU A 235 3.36 -2.13 -16.51
C GLU A 235 3.40 -1.15 -15.35
N PHE A 236 3.90 -1.57 -14.20
CA PHE A 236 4.11 -0.67 -13.06
C PHE A 236 5.12 0.44 -13.41
N ARG A 237 6.26 0.09 -14.06
CA ARG A 237 7.25 1.08 -14.48
C ARG A 237 6.65 2.12 -15.44
N ALA A 238 5.83 1.69 -16.39
CA ALA A 238 5.13 2.59 -17.32
C ALA A 238 4.14 3.50 -16.60
N ALA A 239 3.37 2.97 -15.63
CA ALA A 239 2.45 3.75 -14.81
C ALA A 239 3.19 4.81 -13.97
N MET A 240 4.33 4.46 -13.36
CA MET A 240 5.15 5.40 -12.60
C MET A 240 5.79 6.47 -13.51
N ALA A 241 6.23 6.10 -14.70
CA ALA A 241 6.75 7.06 -15.67
C ALA A 241 5.68 8.11 -16.08
N MET A 242 4.43 7.68 -16.31
CA MET A 242 3.29 8.58 -16.58
C MET A 242 3.04 9.56 -15.43
N LEU A 243 3.02 9.08 -14.20
CA LEU A 243 2.82 9.94 -13.03
C LEU A 243 3.98 10.91 -12.79
N ARG A 244 5.20 10.47 -13.04
CA ARG A 244 6.39 11.35 -12.95
C ARG A 244 6.34 12.46 -14.01
N GLN A 245 5.92 12.15 -15.23
CA GLN A 245 5.71 13.17 -16.28
C GLN A 245 4.61 14.17 -15.90
N ALA A 246 3.61 13.73 -15.14
CA ALA A 246 2.57 14.58 -14.56
C ALA A 246 3.04 15.40 -13.34
N GLY A 247 4.31 15.35 -12.93
CA GLY A 247 4.87 16.09 -11.83
C GLY A 247 4.56 15.51 -10.44
N VAL A 248 4.09 14.27 -10.36
CA VAL A 248 3.80 13.58 -9.09
C VAL A 248 5.10 13.13 -8.43
N THR A 249 5.27 13.43 -7.14
CA THR A 249 6.36 12.88 -6.34
C THR A 249 6.06 11.43 -5.98
N LEU A 250 6.95 10.50 -6.34
CA LEU A 250 6.75 9.06 -6.16
C LEU A 250 7.61 8.53 -5.03
N LEU A 251 6.96 8.02 -4.01
CA LEU A 251 7.58 7.43 -2.81
C LEU A 251 7.09 5.99 -2.64
N ASN A 252 7.85 5.19 -1.88
CA ASN A 252 7.43 3.86 -1.44
C ASN A 252 7.53 3.70 0.06
N GLN A 253 6.54 3.07 0.67
CA GLN A 253 6.61 2.51 2.01
C GLN A 253 6.49 1.00 1.92
N SER A 254 7.36 0.30 2.65
CA SER A 254 7.34 -1.16 2.79
C SER A 254 7.06 -1.55 4.23
N VAL A 255 6.61 -2.78 4.45
CA VAL A 255 6.59 -3.40 5.78
C VAL A 255 7.64 -4.52 5.80
N LEU A 256 8.43 -4.60 6.86
CA LEU A 256 9.39 -5.69 7.07
C LEU A 256 8.62 -6.94 7.52
N LEU A 257 8.68 -8.00 6.71
CA LEU A 257 7.84 -9.18 6.84
C LEU A 257 8.68 -10.46 6.80
N ARG A 258 8.53 -11.30 7.80
CA ARG A 258 9.15 -12.63 7.88
C ARG A 258 8.83 -13.47 6.64
N GLY A 259 9.87 -13.97 5.97
CA GLY A 259 9.76 -14.82 4.80
C GLY A 259 9.29 -14.09 3.52
N VAL A 260 9.32 -12.76 3.51
CA VAL A 260 9.03 -11.94 2.33
C VAL A 260 10.24 -11.08 1.97
N ASN A 261 10.71 -10.25 2.91
CA ASN A 261 11.80 -9.30 2.68
C ASN A 261 12.71 -9.14 3.92
N ASP A 262 12.80 -10.15 4.75
CA ASP A 262 13.53 -10.17 6.02
C ASP A 262 15.02 -10.44 5.87
N ASN A 263 15.65 -9.88 4.83
CA ASN A 263 17.11 -9.87 4.66
C ASN A 263 17.55 -8.64 3.86
N ALA A 264 18.80 -8.25 4.03
CA ALA A 264 19.36 -7.03 3.46
C ALA A 264 19.43 -7.07 1.92
N GLN A 265 19.77 -8.22 1.31
CA GLN A 265 19.85 -8.34 -0.14
C GLN A 265 18.49 -8.13 -0.81
N THR A 266 17.43 -8.75 -0.30
CA THR A 266 16.06 -8.57 -0.82
C THR A 266 15.62 -7.10 -0.73
N LEU A 267 15.97 -6.40 0.36
CA LEU A 267 15.68 -4.96 0.50
C LEU A 267 16.53 -4.10 -0.43
N ALA A 268 17.78 -4.48 -0.67
CA ALA A 268 18.65 -3.81 -1.65
C ALA A 268 18.08 -3.96 -3.07
N ASP A 269 17.66 -5.16 -3.46
CA ASP A 269 17.04 -5.44 -4.75
C ASP A 269 15.74 -4.66 -4.92
N LEU A 270 14.91 -4.57 -3.87
CA LEU A 270 13.70 -3.76 -3.87
C LEU A 270 14.02 -2.27 -4.06
N SER A 271 14.99 -1.73 -3.31
CA SER A 271 15.38 -0.32 -3.38
C SER A 271 15.89 0.04 -4.77
N ASN A 272 16.73 -0.80 -5.38
CA ASN A 272 17.21 -0.62 -6.75
C ASN A 272 16.05 -0.65 -7.76
N ALA A 273 15.17 -1.66 -7.69
CA ALA A 273 14.04 -1.79 -8.60
C ALA A 273 13.05 -0.63 -8.50
N LEU A 274 12.82 -0.09 -7.30
CA LEU A 274 12.01 1.11 -7.07
C LEU A 274 12.67 2.33 -7.70
N PHE A 275 13.96 2.56 -7.43
CA PHE A 275 14.70 3.70 -7.96
C PHE A 275 14.73 3.70 -9.48
N ASP A 276 14.94 2.54 -10.11
CA ASP A 276 14.88 2.35 -11.57
C ASP A 276 13.49 2.66 -12.13
N ALA A 277 12.43 2.41 -11.36
CA ALA A 277 11.06 2.81 -11.70
C ALA A 277 10.77 4.31 -11.43
N GLY A 278 11.74 5.06 -10.90
CA GLY A 278 11.59 6.47 -10.54
C GLY A 278 10.82 6.69 -9.24
N VAL A 279 10.79 5.68 -8.37
CA VAL A 279 10.12 5.71 -7.05
C VAL A 279 11.19 5.74 -5.97
N MET A 280 11.14 6.72 -5.06
CA MET A 280 12.11 6.82 -3.97
C MET A 280 11.70 5.92 -2.80
N PRO A 281 12.58 5.03 -2.30
CA PRO A 281 12.38 4.35 -1.03
C PRO A 281 12.22 5.38 0.09
N TYR A 282 11.18 5.23 0.92
CA TYR A 282 10.85 6.26 1.90
C TYR A 282 10.83 5.71 3.33
N TYR A 283 9.91 4.77 3.61
CA TYR A 283 9.83 4.07 4.88
C TYR A 283 9.93 2.56 4.72
N LEU A 284 10.62 1.93 5.68
CA LEU A 284 10.46 0.52 6.02
C LEU A 284 9.81 0.47 7.41
N HIS A 285 8.56 0.07 7.48
CA HIS A 285 7.85 -0.09 8.74
C HIS A 285 8.15 -1.45 9.35
N VAL A 286 8.42 -1.51 10.64
CA VAL A 286 8.24 -2.77 11.36
C VAL A 286 6.75 -3.11 11.40
N LEU A 287 6.43 -4.40 11.48
CA LEU A 287 5.05 -4.86 11.46
C LEU A 287 4.25 -4.28 12.64
N ASP A 288 3.10 -3.70 12.35
CA ASP A 288 2.13 -3.33 13.38
C ASP A 288 1.53 -4.60 14.02
N ARG A 289 1.41 -4.61 15.34
CA ARG A 289 0.96 -5.79 16.10
C ARG A 289 -0.56 -5.98 15.98
N VAL A 290 -1.01 -6.26 14.75
CA VAL A 290 -2.42 -6.55 14.47
C VAL A 290 -2.70 -8.04 14.62
N GLN A 291 -3.82 -8.37 15.25
CA GLN A 291 -4.27 -9.75 15.42
C GLN A 291 -4.38 -10.46 14.05
N GLY A 292 -3.83 -11.66 13.95
CA GLY A 292 -3.79 -12.47 12.74
C GLY A 292 -2.58 -12.23 11.83
N ALA A 293 -1.59 -11.38 12.24
CA ALA A 293 -0.40 -11.11 11.44
C ALA A 293 0.93 -11.47 12.14
N ALA A 294 0.87 -12.08 13.32
CA ALA A 294 2.05 -12.31 14.18
C ALA A 294 3.15 -13.15 13.50
N HIS A 295 2.80 -14.05 12.60
CA HIS A 295 3.73 -14.90 11.86
C HIS A 295 4.65 -14.14 10.89
N PHE A 296 4.32 -12.88 10.57
CA PHE A 296 5.18 -11.99 9.79
C PHE A 296 6.17 -11.17 10.62
N MET A 297 6.15 -11.30 11.94
CA MET A 297 6.97 -10.47 12.81
C MET A 297 8.47 -10.74 12.61
N VAL A 298 9.21 -9.68 12.42
CA VAL A 298 10.68 -9.60 12.54
C VAL A 298 10.98 -8.77 13.78
N SER A 299 11.86 -9.27 14.65
CA SER A 299 12.20 -8.54 15.89
C SER A 299 12.95 -7.24 15.60
N ASP A 300 12.92 -6.31 16.56
CA ASP A 300 13.61 -5.03 16.41
C ASP A 300 15.11 -5.19 16.23
N ASP A 301 15.71 -6.17 16.90
CA ASP A 301 17.16 -6.43 16.80
C ASP A 301 17.52 -7.00 15.43
N GLU A 302 16.75 -7.97 14.90
CA GLU A 302 16.91 -8.46 13.54
C GLU A 302 16.71 -7.32 12.51
N ALA A 303 15.68 -6.47 12.69
CA ALA A 303 15.44 -5.34 11.82
C ALA A 303 16.62 -4.37 11.79
N ARG A 304 17.24 -4.10 12.94
CA ARG A 304 18.45 -3.27 13.02
C ARG A 304 19.64 -3.89 12.31
N GLU A 305 19.86 -5.19 12.46
CA GLU A 305 20.95 -5.89 11.77
C GLU A 305 20.75 -5.86 10.25
N ILE A 306 19.56 -6.17 9.77
CA ILE A 306 19.20 -6.10 8.35
C ILE A 306 19.48 -4.69 7.81
N MET A 307 19.10 -3.64 8.53
CA MET A 307 19.32 -2.27 8.09
C MET A 307 20.79 -1.85 8.12
N ARG A 308 21.58 -2.32 9.09
CA ARG A 308 23.03 -2.08 9.13
C ARG A 308 23.73 -2.71 7.93
N GLU A 309 23.36 -3.93 7.59
CA GLU A 309 23.86 -4.61 6.40
C GLU A 309 23.40 -3.88 5.12
N LEU A 310 22.13 -3.50 5.01
CA LEU A 310 21.60 -2.76 3.86
C LEU A 310 22.38 -1.47 3.58
N LEU A 311 22.78 -0.75 4.62
CA LEU A 311 23.61 0.46 4.50
C LEU A 311 24.97 0.21 3.82
N THR A 312 25.45 -1.03 3.81
CA THR A 312 26.72 -1.41 3.14
C THR A 312 26.51 -1.86 1.69
N LEU A 313 25.27 -2.20 1.30
CA LEU A 313 24.97 -2.78 -0.02
C LEU A 313 24.55 -1.72 -1.04
N ILE A 314 23.92 -0.62 -0.62
CA ILE A 314 23.39 0.40 -1.52
C ILE A 314 23.72 1.83 -1.03
N SER A 315 23.55 2.80 -1.93
CA SER A 315 23.75 4.22 -1.60
C SER A 315 22.77 4.68 -0.53
N GLY A 316 23.24 5.45 0.45
CA GLY A 316 22.47 5.84 1.63
C GLY A 316 21.14 6.55 1.34
N TYR A 317 21.03 7.29 0.21
CA TYR A 317 19.77 7.93 -0.19
C TYR A 317 18.70 6.95 -0.67
N MET A 318 19.05 5.70 -1.00
CA MET A 318 18.12 4.64 -1.36
C MET A 318 17.73 3.76 -0.17
N VAL A 319 18.36 3.96 1.00
CA VAL A 319 18.03 3.22 2.22
C VAL A 319 16.79 3.84 2.86
N PRO A 320 15.67 3.11 2.99
CA PRO A 320 14.45 3.64 3.61
C PRO A 320 14.66 3.86 5.11
N LYS A 321 13.88 4.77 5.69
CA LYS A 321 13.87 5.01 7.14
C LYS A 321 13.15 3.86 7.83
N LEU A 322 13.86 3.11 8.68
CA LEU A 322 13.23 2.12 9.55
C LEU A 322 12.41 2.84 10.63
N ALA A 323 11.12 2.57 10.70
CA ALA A 323 10.22 3.28 11.61
C ALA A 323 9.08 2.40 12.11
N ARG A 324 8.51 2.82 13.22
CA ARG A 324 7.29 2.28 13.84
C ARG A 324 6.26 3.39 13.96
N GLU A 325 4.98 3.04 13.85
CA GLU A 325 3.90 3.90 14.30
C GLU A 325 3.41 3.44 15.67
N ILE A 326 3.22 4.38 16.58
CA ILE A 326 2.71 4.12 17.94
C ILE A 326 1.49 5.01 18.11
N GLY A 327 0.37 4.42 18.57
CA GLY A 327 -0.86 5.17 18.86
C GLY A 327 -0.57 6.30 19.87
N GLY A 328 -1.16 7.49 19.65
CA GLY A 328 -0.99 8.65 20.53
C GLY A 328 0.32 9.43 20.38
N GLU A 329 1.35 8.89 19.71
CA GLU A 329 2.62 9.62 19.51
C GLU A 329 2.50 10.72 18.45
N PRO A 330 3.22 11.86 18.63
CA PRO A 330 3.11 13.02 17.73
C PRO A 330 3.79 12.83 16.37
N SER A 331 4.51 11.72 16.19
CA SER A 331 5.18 11.36 14.93
C SER A 331 5.42 9.87 14.84
N LYS A 332 5.77 9.38 13.64
CA LYS A 332 6.37 8.04 13.52
C LYS A 332 7.69 8.01 14.28
N THR A 333 7.95 6.92 14.99
CA THR A 333 9.17 6.72 15.78
C THR A 333 10.23 6.00 14.95
N PRO A 334 11.33 6.66 14.55
CA PRO A 334 12.46 5.98 13.92
C PRO A 334 13.09 4.98 14.89
N LEU A 335 13.48 3.81 14.40
CA LEU A 335 14.27 2.87 15.17
C LEU A 335 15.75 3.26 15.04
N ASP A 336 16.40 3.54 16.17
CA ASP A 336 17.85 3.78 16.20
C ASP A 336 18.59 2.49 15.82
N LEU A 337 19.48 2.59 14.83
CA LEU A 337 20.28 1.47 14.37
C LEU A 337 21.44 1.14 15.30
N GLY A 338 21.73 1.96 16.29
CA GLY A 338 22.82 1.77 17.26
C GLY A 338 24.20 1.73 16.59
N LEU A 339 24.41 2.55 15.54
CA LEU A 339 25.70 2.67 14.88
C LEU A 339 26.69 3.34 15.84
N LYS A 340 27.86 2.71 16.01
CA LYS A 340 28.91 3.28 16.88
C LYS A 340 29.42 4.59 16.27
N GLN A 341 29.38 5.67 17.04
CA GLN A 341 30.17 6.86 16.76
C GLN A 341 31.65 6.51 17.02
N ARG A 342 32.48 6.73 16.03
CA ARG A 342 33.95 6.62 16.22
C ARG A 342 34.51 7.92 16.79
#